data_dd658b4e027e10f567570527e3d1b981
#
_entry.id   dd658b4e027e10f567570527e3d1b981
#
_cell.length_a   1.000
_cell.length_b   1.000
_cell.length_c   1.000
_cell.angle_alpha   90.00
_cell.angle_beta   90.00
_cell.angle_gamma   90.00
#
_symmetry.space_group_name_H-M   'P 1'
#
loop_
_entity.id
_entity.type
_entity.pdbx_description
1 polymer ?
#
loop_
_entity_poly.entity_id
_entity_poly.type
_entity_poly.pdbx_seq_one_letter_code
_entity_poly.pdbx_strand_id
1 'polypeptide(L)'
;MEKIRFGIVGIGMMGRMHATSLQRNPHAEVVAVCARTESKVKAFQEEFGVPYGYTNVDELVNNPEVDAIVVATGADAHKAPCLAACKAKKHIFCEKPLAKTIEDCEEIEKAVAENGNKCFTVGFMRRFDPSYAEAKEKIRAGAIGKPILFKGVSLDPSSVLEAHLEGVKKGIYVPWFIEMGSHDTDLARWFLEGDPVDSFATGDAYVCTGLADYNDYDNGFSLTKFDNNTTAYIQVGRTATCSHVESEIVGTKGTLRVNSVPRKNYLSQFTENGFVEECQESFLARWGEAFQAEIDDFVDCVRTGRKPETTAHDGTMSLKFCLQLHQAYLDCKKK
;
A
#
# COMPACT_ATOMS: atom_id res chain seq x y z
N MET A 1 11.00 13.78 25.89
CA MET A 1 10.39 14.43 24.71
C MET A 1 8.91 14.08 24.72
N GLU A 2 8.08 15.02 24.37
CA GLU A 2 6.62 14.84 24.28
C GLU A 2 6.31 13.87 23.13
N LYS A 3 5.33 12.97 23.34
CA LYS A 3 4.90 12.02 22.32
C LYS A 3 4.04 12.73 21.29
N ILE A 4 4.08 12.28 20.03
CA ILE A 4 3.15 12.71 18.99
C ILE A 4 1.81 12.01 19.24
N ARG A 5 0.73 12.79 19.30
CA ARG A 5 -0.63 12.33 19.61
C ARG A 5 -1.39 12.06 18.29
N PHE A 6 -1.75 10.81 18.11
CA PHE A 6 -2.38 10.32 16.89
C PHE A 6 -3.90 10.15 17.03
N GLY A 7 -4.62 10.57 15.98
CA GLY A 7 -6.00 10.18 15.72
C GLY A 7 -6.06 9.13 14.61
N ILE A 8 -6.92 8.12 14.76
CA ILE A 8 -7.11 7.08 13.71
C ILE A 8 -8.51 7.23 13.12
N VAL A 9 -8.58 7.37 11.79
CA VAL A 9 -9.81 7.43 11.00
C VAL A 9 -9.96 6.13 10.22
N GLY A 10 -10.93 5.30 10.61
CA GLY A 10 -11.11 3.95 10.09
C GLY A 10 -10.48 2.88 10.99
N ILE A 11 -11.31 1.96 11.49
CA ILE A 11 -10.98 0.96 12.51
C ILE A 11 -11.10 -0.47 11.99
N GLY A 12 -10.93 -0.65 10.70
CA GLY A 12 -10.80 -1.95 10.04
C GLY A 12 -9.47 -2.64 10.41
N MET A 13 -9.11 -3.67 9.64
CA MET A 13 -7.87 -4.42 9.83
C MET A 13 -6.64 -3.49 9.83
N MET A 14 -6.54 -2.58 8.85
CA MET A 14 -5.39 -1.67 8.74
C MET A 14 -5.35 -0.65 9.88
N GLY A 15 -6.49 -0.05 10.27
CA GLY A 15 -6.53 0.89 11.40
C GLY A 15 -6.10 0.26 12.73
N ARG A 16 -6.47 -1.01 12.98
CA ARG A 16 -6.01 -1.78 14.16
C ARG A 16 -4.52 -2.10 14.09
N MET A 17 -4.03 -2.45 12.93
CA MET A 17 -2.63 -2.73 12.70
C MET A 17 -1.78 -1.47 12.95
N HIS A 18 -2.18 -0.31 12.40
CA HIS A 18 -1.51 0.97 12.66
C HIS A 18 -1.60 1.40 14.12
N ALA A 19 -2.74 1.18 14.80
CA ALA A 19 -2.85 1.41 16.24
C ALA A 19 -1.81 0.60 17.02
N THR A 20 -1.68 -0.68 16.69
CA THR A 20 -0.69 -1.57 17.30
C THR A 20 0.75 -1.09 17.03
N SER A 21 1.05 -0.67 15.79
CA SER A 21 2.38 -0.16 15.42
C SER A 21 2.71 1.15 16.15
N LEU A 22 1.75 2.06 16.26
CA LEU A 22 1.90 3.30 17.02
C LEU A 22 2.12 3.06 18.53
N GLN A 23 1.42 2.09 19.13
CA GLN A 23 1.61 1.74 20.54
C GLN A 23 3.01 1.15 20.83
N ARG A 24 3.65 0.52 19.84
CA ARG A 24 5.02 0.02 19.94
C ARG A 24 6.06 1.11 19.79
N ASN A 25 5.74 2.24 19.18
CA ASN A 25 6.65 3.34 18.99
C ASN A 25 6.76 4.21 20.26
N PRO A 26 7.95 4.38 20.85
CA PRO A 26 8.10 5.13 22.12
C PRO A 26 7.78 6.62 22.00
N HIS A 27 7.68 7.15 20.79
CA HIS A 27 7.44 8.57 20.50
C HIS A 27 6.02 8.86 20.00
N ALA A 28 5.15 7.86 19.98
CA ALA A 28 3.77 7.99 19.55
C ALA A 28 2.78 7.63 20.66
N GLU A 29 1.58 8.18 20.57
CA GLU A 29 0.45 7.83 21.42
C GLU A 29 -0.84 7.94 20.61
N VAL A 30 -1.70 6.91 20.69
CA VAL A 30 -3.03 6.96 20.06
C VAL A 30 -4.00 7.57 21.04
N VAL A 31 -4.47 8.79 20.77
CA VAL A 31 -5.36 9.54 21.67
C VAL A 31 -6.80 9.63 21.16
N ALA A 32 -7.03 9.48 19.86
CA ALA A 32 -8.35 9.65 19.27
C ALA A 32 -8.66 8.59 18.21
N VAL A 33 -9.94 8.27 18.05
CA VAL A 33 -10.42 7.35 17.02
C VAL A 33 -11.73 7.85 16.43
N CYS A 34 -11.90 7.67 15.11
CA CYS A 34 -13.12 7.99 14.40
C CYS A 34 -13.59 6.83 13.50
N ALA A 35 -14.87 6.48 13.63
CA ALA A 35 -15.53 5.53 12.72
C ALA A 35 -17.04 5.83 12.67
N ARG A 36 -17.70 5.34 11.61
CA ARG A 36 -19.15 5.59 11.36
C ARG A 36 -20.10 5.07 12.42
N THR A 37 -19.69 4.09 13.22
CA THR A 37 -20.57 3.39 14.18
C THR A 37 -20.06 3.57 15.60
N GLU A 38 -20.86 4.20 16.45
CA GLU A 38 -20.50 4.54 17.83
C GLU A 38 -20.10 3.31 18.66
N SER A 39 -20.84 2.18 18.54
CA SER A 39 -20.49 0.96 19.26
C SER A 39 -19.12 0.39 18.88
N LYS A 40 -18.71 0.53 17.59
CA LYS A 40 -17.39 0.14 17.13
C LYS A 40 -16.30 1.09 17.64
N VAL A 41 -16.60 2.38 17.75
CA VAL A 41 -15.70 3.37 18.35
C VAL A 41 -15.44 3.02 19.81
N LYS A 42 -16.48 2.75 20.59
CA LYS A 42 -16.37 2.35 22.02
C LYS A 42 -15.54 1.06 22.17
N ALA A 43 -15.82 0.05 21.36
CA ALA A 43 -15.05 -1.20 21.40
C ALA A 43 -13.56 -0.98 21.10
N PHE A 44 -13.24 -0.11 20.15
CA PHE A 44 -11.85 0.23 19.82
C PHE A 44 -11.19 1.03 20.97
N GLN A 45 -11.92 1.97 21.59
CA GLN A 45 -11.44 2.71 22.77
C GLN A 45 -11.08 1.77 23.93
N GLU A 46 -11.94 0.79 24.21
CA GLU A 46 -11.70 -0.23 25.25
C GLU A 46 -10.49 -1.10 24.92
N GLU A 47 -10.37 -1.56 23.65
CA GLU A 47 -9.31 -2.45 23.21
C GLU A 47 -7.92 -1.79 23.24
N PHE A 48 -7.83 -0.53 22.80
CA PHE A 48 -6.56 0.19 22.64
C PHE A 48 -6.30 1.25 23.73
N GLY A 49 -7.21 1.43 24.67
CA GLY A 49 -7.07 2.44 25.72
C GLY A 49 -7.16 3.89 25.21
N VAL A 50 -7.93 4.15 24.15
CA VAL A 50 -8.01 5.46 23.49
C VAL A 50 -9.02 6.38 24.17
N PRO A 51 -8.63 7.58 24.65
CA PRO A 51 -9.51 8.43 25.44
C PRO A 51 -10.64 9.09 24.63
N TYR A 52 -10.38 9.50 23.38
CA TYR A 52 -11.36 10.25 22.59
C TYR A 52 -11.95 9.41 21.46
N GLY A 53 -13.28 9.32 21.38
CA GLY A 53 -14.01 8.60 20.34
C GLY A 53 -14.97 9.51 19.59
N TYR A 54 -14.96 9.44 18.25
CA TYR A 54 -15.76 10.28 17.36
C TYR A 54 -16.50 9.47 16.30
N THR A 55 -17.63 10.01 15.87
CA THR A 55 -18.33 9.52 14.65
C THR A 55 -18.25 10.52 13.51
N ASN A 56 -17.68 11.70 13.77
CA ASN A 56 -17.42 12.78 12.80
C ASN A 56 -15.92 13.08 12.72
N VAL A 57 -15.37 13.07 11.52
CA VAL A 57 -13.95 13.34 11.27
C VAL A 57 -13.55 14.77 11.62
N ASP A 58 -14.44 15.76 11.36
CA ASP A 58 -14.15 17.17 11.67
C ASP A 58 -13.95 17.38 13.17
N GLU A 59 -14.68 16.65 14.01
CA GLU A 59 -14.49 16.70 15.47
C GLU A 59 -13.13 16.14 15.88
N LEU A 60 -12.70 15.02 15.27
CA LEU A 60 -11.40 14.41 15.55
C LEU A 60 -10.25 15.35 15.14
N VAL A 61 -10.27 15.88 13.92
CA VAL A 61 -9.15 16.70 13.42
C VAL A 61 -9.06 18.05 14.10
N ASN A 62 -10.16 18.57 14.64
CA ASN A 62 -10.18 19.82 15.39
C ASN A 62 -9.88 19.63 16.89
N ASN A 63 -9.73 18.40 17.36
CA ASN A 63 -9.28 18.17 18.73
C ASN A 63 -7.84 18.69 18.90
N PRO A 64 -7.57 19.62 19.85
CA PRO A 64 -6.23 20.16 20.09
C PRO A 64 -5.26 19.12 20.65
N GLU A 65 -5.75 17.99 21.17
CA GLU A 65 -4.93 16.89 21.64
C GLU A 65 -4.46 15.96 20.50
N VAL A 66 -4.83 16.22 19.25
CA VAL A 66 -4.40 15.44 18.07
C VAL A 66 -3.38 16.24 17.27
N ASP A 67 -2.19 15.69 17.05
CA ASP A 67 -1.11 16.29 16.26
C ASP A 67 -1.05 15.71 14.83
N ALA A 68 -1.35 14.42 14.71
CA ALA A 68 -1.29 13.67 13.46
C ALA A 68 -2.48 12.73 13.32
N ILE A 69 -2.85 12.39 12.09
CA ILE A 69 -3.87 11.38 11.82
C ILE A 69 -3.37 10.25 10.94
N VAL A 70 -3.95 9.06 11.16
CA VAL A 70 -3.86 7.91 10.27
C VAL A 70 -5.21 7.72 9.61
N VAL A 71 -5.26 7.80 8.28
CA VAL A 71 -6.45 7.53 7.47
C VAL A 71 -6.35 6.10 6.93
N ALA A 72 -7.17 5.20 7.49
CA ALA A 72 -7.20 3.76 7.19
C ALA A 72 -8.63 3.27 6.89
N THR A 73 -9.38 4.09 6.18
CA THR A 73 -10.73 3.79 5.66
C THR A 73 -10.64 3.00 4.34
N GLY A 74 -11.73 2.80 3.63
CA GLY A 74 -11.68 2.38 2.22
C GLY A 74 -11.21 3.54 1.33
N ALA A 75 -10.60 3.22 0.19
CA ALA A 75 -10.04 4.21 -0.73
C ALA A 75 -11.04 5.28 -1.22
N ASP A 76 -12.34 4.93 -1.27
CA ASP A 76 -13.45 5.83 -1.58
C ASP A 76 -13.72 6.88 -0.48
N ALA A 77 -13.17 6.68 0.70
CA ALA A 77 -13.37 7.52 1.86
C ALA A 77 -12.08 8.17 2.40
N HIS A 78 -10.97 8.14 1.64
CA HIS A 78 -9.69 8.77 2.03
C HIS A 78 -9.71 10.29 1.87
N LYS A 79 -10.35 10.80 0.81
CA LYS A 79 -10.31 12.22 0.43
C LYS A 79 -10.80 13.15 1.56
N ALA A 80 -12.00 12.89 2.07
CA ALA A 80 -12.61 13.80 3.06
C ALA A 80 -11.77 13.93 4.34
N PRO A 81 -11.29 12.85 4.99
CA PRO A 81 -10.40 12.95 6.13
C PRO A 81 -9.07 13.65 5.82
N CYS A 82 -8.46 13.39 4.65
CA CYS A 82 -7.22 14.06 4.25
C CYS A 82 -7.41 15.57 4.11
N LEU A 83 -8.47 16.02 3.41
CA LEU A 83 -8.76 17.43 3.24
C LEU A 83 -9.08 18.12 4.58
N ALA A 84 -9.88 17.48 5.45
CA ALA A 84 -10.18 17.99 6.78
C ALA A 84 -8.92 18.15 7.63
N ALA A 85 -8.03 17.16 7.61
CA ALA A 85 -6.78 17.20 8.34
C ALA A 85 -5.80 18.25 7.79
N CYS A 86 -5.71 18.42 6.47
CA CYS A 86 -4.94 19.51 5.86
C CYS A 86 -5.44 20.87 6.33
N LYS A 87 -6.77 21.08 6.32
CA LYS A 87 -7.38 22.32 6.81
C LYS A 87 -7.08 22.57 8.29
N ALA A 88 -7.10 21.52 9.10
CA ALA A 88 -6.78 21.57 10.53
C ALA A 88 -5.26 21.59 10.83
N LYS A 89 -4.41 21.64 9.81
CA LYS A 89 -2.94 21.68 9.91
C LYS A 89 -2.35 20.49 10.68
N LYS A 90 -2.89 19.28 10.45
CA LYS A 90 -2.37 18.04 11.03
C LYS A 90 -1.36 17.37 10.11
N HIS A 91 -0.46 16.54 10.68
CA HIS A 91 0.32 15.58 9.92
C HIS A 91 -0.56 14.40 9.52
N ILE A 92 -0.30 13.79 8.37
CA ILE A 92 -1.21 12.79 7.79
C ILE A 92 -0.43 11.57 7.29
N PHE A 93 -0.82 10.40 7.77
CA PHE A 93 -0.54 9.13 7.13
C PHE A 93 -1.82 8.64 6.45
N CYS A 94 -1.79 8.31 5.18
CA CYS A 94 -2.93 7.82 4.43
C CYS A 94 -2.63 6.47 3.79
N GLU A 95 -3.50 5.48 3.99
CA GLU A 95 -3.42 4.18 3.34
C GLU A 95 -3.52 4.29 1.81
N LYS A 96 -2.94 3.30 1.15
CA LYS A 96 -3.05 3.14 -0.31
C LYS A 96 -4.35 2.42 -0.71
N PRO A 97 -4.83 2.60 -1.96
CA PRO A 97 -4.46 3.67 -2.88
C PRO A 97 -4.91 5.02 -2.34
N LEU A 98 -4.22 6.10 -2.68
CA LEU A 98 -4.50 7.43 -2.13
C LEU A 98 -5.96 7.86 -2.30
N ALA A 99 -6.55 7.56 -3.47
CA ALA A 99 -7.98 7.69 -3.74
C ALA A 99 -8.38 6.73 -4.88
N LYS A 100 -9.66 6.75 -5.29
CA LYS A 100 -10.16 5.96 -6.43
C LYS A 100 -10.08 6.68 -7.78
N THR A 101 -9.97 8.01 -7.78
CA THR A 101 -9.89 8.83 -9.01
C THR A 101 -8.66 9.72 -8.99
N ILE A 102 -8.20 10.12 -10.18
CA ILE A 102 -7.07 11.02 -10.32
C ILE A 102 -7.43 12.41 -9.76
N GLU A 103 -8.63 12.87 -10.01
CA GLU A 103 -9.14 14.15 -9.55
C GLU A 103 -9.09 14.25 -8.02
N ASP A 104 -9.51 13.19 -7.33
CA ASP A 104 -9.46 13.12 -5.86
C ASP A 104 -8.01 13.11 -5.34
N CYS A 105 -7.11 12.39 -6.02
CA CYS A 105 -5.69 12.40 -5.69
C CYS A 105 -5.08 13.80 -5.86
N GLU A 106 -5.38 14.49 -6.97
CA GLU A 106 -4.87 15.83 -7.27
C GLU A 106 -5.42 16.88 -6.28
N GLU A 107 -6.68 16.75 -5.84
CA GLU A 107 -7.22 17.60 -4.77
C GLU A 107 -6.51 17.38 -3.44
N ILE A 108 -6.22 16.12 -3.07
CA ILE A 108 -5.44 15.80 -1.86
C ILE A 108 -4.03 16.38 -2.00
N GLU A 109 -3.36 16.15 -3.12
CA GLU A 109 -1.99 16.62 -3.38
C GLU A 109 -1.91 18.15 -3.27
N LYS A 110 -2.88 18.87 -3.85
CA LYS A 110 -3.00 20.32 -3.72
C LYS A 110 -3.19 20.76 -2.26
N ALA A 111 -4.10 20.13 -1.53
CA ALA A 111 -4.34 20.45 -0.12
C ALA A 111 -3.10 20.18 0.74
N VAL A 112 -2.34 19.11 0.45
CA VAL A 112 -1.07 18.81 1.11
C VAL A 112 -0.03 19.90 0.85
N ALA A 113 0.09 20.38 -0.39
CA ALA A 113 1.00 21.48 -0.73
C ALA A 113 0.64 22.77 0.03
N GLU A 114 -0.65 23.02 0.28
CA GLU A 114 -1.15 24.17 1.02
C GLU A 114 -1.14 23.98 2.55
N ASN A 115 -0.89 22.75 3.03
CA ASN A 115 -0.86 22.41 4.46
C ASN A 115 0.36 23.00 5.21
N GLY A 116 1.29 23.62 4.50
CA GLY A 116 2.54 24.13 5.06
C GLY A 116 3.57 23.02 5.26
N ASN A 117 4.34 23.08 6.33
CA ASN A 117 5.41 22.11 6.59
C ASN A 117 4.92 20.83 7.31
N LYS A 118 3.64 20.45 7.14
CA LYS A 118 3.12 19.22 7.72
C LYS A 118 3.48 18.01 6.87
N CYS A 119 3.92 16.93 7.54
CA CYS A 119 4.25 15.68 6.90
C CYS A 119 3.00 15.02 6.33
N PHE A 120 3.08 14.52 5.10
CA PHE A 120 2.10 13.65 4.48
C PHE A 120 2.79 12.41 3.91
N THR A 121 2.32 11.23 4.29
CA THR A 121 2.87 9.93 3.86
C THR A 121 1.75 9.06 3.31
N VAL A 122 2.00 8.36 2.19
CA VAL A 122 1.12 7.30 1.68
C VAL A 122 1.67 5.94 2.10
N GLY A 123 0.79 5.03 2.53
CA GLY A 123 1.11 3.71 3.05
C GLY A 123 1.62 2.72 1.99
N PHE A 124 2.76 2.99 1.37
CA PHE A 124 3.46 2.07 0.50
C PHE A 124 4.49 1.24 1.29
N MET A 125 3.98 0.39 2.19
CA MET A 125 4.77 -0.36 3.16
C MET A 125 5.92 -1.17 2.55
N ARG A 126 5.83 -1.59 1.28
CA ARG A 126 6.90 -2.37 0.63
C ARG A 126 8.20 -1.59 0.52
N ARG A 127 8.20 -0.25 0.40
CA ARG A 127 9.43 0.56 0.42
C ARG A 127 10.18 0.46 1.76
N PHE A 128 9.47 0.12 2.83
CA PHE A 128 9.99 0.01 4.20
C PHE A 128 10.29 -1.44 4.61
N ASP A 129 9.97 -2.44 3.79
CA ASP A 129 10.42 -3.81 4.01
C ASP A 129 11.95 -3.86 3.95
N PRO A 130 12.63 -4.49 4.92
CA PRO A 130 14.09 -4.49 4.99
C PRO A 130 14.77 -4.93 3.69
N SER A 131 14.21 -5.92 2.99
CA SER A 131 14.80 -6.43 1.74
C SER A 131 14.66 -5.44 0.58
N TYR A 132 13.52 -4.76 0.48
CA TYR A 132 13.28 -3.73 -0.54
C TYR A 132 14.10 -2.46 -0.26
N ALA A 133 14.17 -2.03 0.99
CA ALA A 133 14.99 -0.90 1.41
C ALA A 133 16.47 -1.16 1.13
N GLU A 134 16.99 -2.34 1.50
CA GLU A 134 18.38 -2.73 1.19
C GLU A 134 18.63 -2.78 -0.32
N ALA A 135 17.67 -3.31 -1.11
CA ALA A 135 17.79 -3.34 -2.57
C ALA A 135 17.93 -1.91 -3.14
N LYS A 136 17.14 -0.94 -2.64
CA LYS A 136 17.24 0.47 -3.06
C LYS A 136 18.59 1.08 -2.71
N GLU A 137 19.10 0.83 -1.51
CA GLU A 137 20.43 1.30 -1.11
C GLU A 137 21.54 0.70 -1.97
N LYS A 138 21.46 -0.57 -2.31
CA LYS A 138 22.41 -1.21 -3.25
C LYS A 138 22.35 -0.58 -4.65
N ILE A 139 21.16 -0.21 -5.13
CA ILE A 139 20.99 0.51 -6.40
C ILE A 139 21.62 1.90 -6.32
N ARG A 140 21.33 2.66 -5.26
CA ARG A 140 21.93 3.98 -5.02
C ARG A 140 23.47 3.92 -4.95
N ALA A 141 24.01 2.85 -4.39
CA ALA A 141 25.45 2.58 -4.35
C ALA A 141 26.03 2.08 -5.69
N GLY A 142 25.20 1.89 -6.73
CA GLY A 142 25.65 1.46 -8.05
C GLY A 142 25.99 -0.03 -8.18
N ALA A 143 25.57 -0.87 -7.23
CA ALA A 143 25.91 -2.28 -7.16
C ALA A 143 25.49 -3.09 -8.41
N ILE A 144 24.38 -2.71 -9.06
CA ILE A 144 23.90 -3.36 -10.30
C ILE A 144 24.05 -2.47 -11.54
N GLY A 145 24.75 -1.33 -11.43
CA GLY A 145 24.79 -0.33 -12.49
C GLY A 145 23.45 0.40 -12.65
N LYS A 146 23.12 0.81 -13.87
CA LYS A 146 21.81 1.45 -14.13
C LYS A 146 20.71 0.38 -14.15
N PRO A 147 19.63 0.50 -13.38
CA PRO A 147 18.43 -0.34 -13.51
C PRO A 147 17.83 -0.20 -14.92
N ILE A 148 17.44 -1.32 -15.51
CA ILE A 148 16.87 -1.39 -16.88
C ILE A 148 15.52 -2.11 -16.93
N LEU A 149 15.28 -3.04 -15.98
CA LEU A 149 14.06 -3.81 -15.93
C LEU A 149 13.64 -4.00 -14.45
N PHE A 150 12.38 -3.74 -14.17
CA PHE A 150 11.68 -4.20 -12.96
C PHE A 150 10.73 -5.32 -13.32
N LYS A 151 10.72 -6.38 -12.53
CA LYS A 151 9.75 -7.45 -12.62
C LYS A 151 9.09 -7.63 -11.25
N GLY A 152 7.78 -7.38 -11.18
CA GLY A 152 6.95 -7.56 -10.00
C GLY A 152 5.93 -8.68 -10.21
N VAL A 153 5.82 -9.56 -9.22
CA VAL A 153 4.80 -10.62 -9.17
C VAL A 153 4.13 -10.56 -7.82
N SER A 154 2.81 -10.37 -7.82
CA SER A 154 2.00 -10.29 -6.60
C SER A 154 0.78 -11.18 -6.74
N LEU A 155 0.80 -12.31 -6.04
CA LEU A 155 -0.26 -13.31 -6.10
C LEU A 155 -0.80 -13.60 -4.71
N ASP A 156 -2.11 -13.45 -4.54
CA ASP A 156 -2.84 -13.87 -3.35
C ASP A 156 -3.40 -15.30 -3.50
N PRO A 157 -3.72 -15.96 -2.39
CA PRO A 157 -4.36 -17.26 -2.40
C PRO A 157 -5.75 -17.22 -3.05
N SER A 158 -6.10 -18.30 -3.75
CA SER A 158 -7.43 -18.44 -4.35
C SER A 158 -8.59 -18.43 -3.34
N SER A 159 -8.31 -18.71 -2.08
CA SER A 159 -9.29 -18.67 -0.99
C SER A 159 -9.94 -17.28 -0.77
N VAL A 160 -9.35 -16.19 -1.30
CA VAL A 160 -9.91 -14.84 -1.16
C VAL A 160 -10.78 -14.41 -2.36
N LEU A 161 -10.86 -15.22 -3.42
CA LEU A 161 -11.55 -14.86 -4.66
C LEU A 161 -13.04 -14.58 -4.48
N GLU A 162 -13.75 -15.42 -3.74
CA GLU A 162 -15.20 -15.23 -3.51
C GLU A 162 -15.49 -13.94 -2.74
N ALA A 163 -14.69 -13.67 -1.69
CA ALA A 163 -14.81 -12.44 -0.90
C ALA A 163 -14.49 -11.20 -1.75
N HIS A 164 -13.55 -11.31 -2.67
CA HIS A 164 -13.23 -10.25 -3.61
C HIS A 164 -14.39 -9.98 -4.57
N LEU A 165 -14.94 -11.01 -5.22
CA LEU A 165 -16.09 -10.88 -6.10
C LEU A 165 -17.28 -10.22 -5.40
N GLU A 166 -17.58 -10.61 -4.16
CA GLU A 166 -18.64 -9.98 -3.37
C GLU A 166 -18.35 -8.51 -3.06
N GLY A 167 -17.10 -8.15 -2.82
CA GLY A 167 -16.66 -6.77 -2.65
C GLY A 167 -16.80 -5.94 -3.94
N VAL A 168 -16.43 -6.53 -5.09
CA VAL A 168 -16.60 -5.91 -6.42
C VAL A 168 -18.07 -5.66 -6.72
N LYS A 169 -18.96 -6.66 -6.51
CA LYS A 169 -20.43 -6.52 -6.68
C LYS A 169 -21.01 -5.37 -5.85
N LYS A 170 -20.48 -5.12 -4.68
CA LYS A 170 -20.90 -4.04 -3.77
C LYS A 170 -20.24 -2.68 -4.07
N GLY A 171 -19.36 -2.60 -5.09
CA GLY A 171 -18.60 -1.40 -5.41
C GLY A 171 -17.57 -0.99 -4.33
N ILE A 172 -17.23 -1.93 -3.43
CA ILE A 172 -16.26 -1.68 -2.35
C ILE A 172 -14.83 -1.77 -2.88
N TYR A 173 -14.55 -2.81 -3.69
CA TYR A 173 -13.24 -3.04 -4.28
C TYR A 173 -13.11 -2.41 -5.66
N VAL A 174 -11.89 -2.18 -6.06
CA VAL A 174 -11.46 -1.68 -7.37
C VAL A 174 -10.79 -2.81 -8.15
N PRO A 175 -10.66 -2.69 -9.50
CA PRO A 175 -9.98 -3.69 -10.31
C PRO A 175 -8.58 -4.03 -9.81
N TRP A 176 -8.15 -5.26 -10.06
CA TRP A 176 -7.00 -5.87 -9.41
C TRP A 176 -5.66 -5.16 -9.64
N PHE A 177 -5.44 -4.55 -10.83
CA PHE A 177 -4.28 -3.70 -11.05
C PHE A 177 -4.25 -2.48 -10.12
N ILE A 178 -5.41 -1.98 -9.68
CA ILE A 178 -5.48 -0.82 -8.79
C ILE A 178 -5.31 -1.27 -7.33
N GLU A 179 -5.92 -2.38 -6.94
CA GLU A 179 -5.89 -2.81 -5.54
C GLU A 179 -4.54 -3.41 -5.14
N MET A 180 -4.11 -4.46 -5.83
CA MET A 180 -2.83 -5.15 -5.58
C MET A 180 -1.68 -4.49 -6.33
N GLY A 181 -1.91 -4.17 -7.59
CA GLY A 181 -0.88 -3.63 -8.47
C GLY A 181 -0.34 -2.27 -8.04
N SER A 182 -1.07 -1.53 -7.16
CA SER A 182 -0.58 -0.28 -6.60
C SER A 182 0.78 -0.42 -5.89
N HIS A 183 1.04 -1.56 -5.26
CA HIS A 183 2.35 -1.83 -4.67
C HIS A 183 3.45 -2.02 -5.71
N ASP A 184 3.14 -2.73 -6.80
CA ASP A 184 4.13 -3.04 -7.85
C ASP A 184 4.36 -1.84 -8.77
N THR A 185 3.33 -1.03 -9.03
CA THR A 185 3.47 0.23 -9.79
C THR A 185 4.29 1.25 -9.01
N ASP A 186 4.11 1.33 -7.72
CA ASP A 186 4.93 2.15 -6.84
C ASP A 186 6.39 1.70 -6.84
N LEU A 187 6.65 0.40 -6.62
CA LEU A 187 8.01 -0.15 -6.64
C LEU A 187 8.69 0.01 -8.00
N ALA A 188 7.96 -0.19 -9.11
CA ALA A 188 8.52 -0.01 -10.45
C ALA A 188 9.03 1.42 -10.64
N ARG A 189 8.22 2.43 -10.30
CA ARG A 189 8.63 3.83 -10.36
C ARG A 189 9.81 4.14 -9.43
N TRP A 190 9.76 3.62 -8.21
CA TRP A 190 10.79 3.83 -7.21
C TRP A 190 12.15 3.25 -7.59
N PHE A 191 12.18 2.02 -8.16
CA PHE A 191 13.42 1.38 -8.56
C PHE A 191 13.96 1.87 -9.91
N LEU A 192 13.08 2.14 -10.86
CA LEU A 192 13.46 2.56 -12.21
C LEU A 192 13.68 4.08 -12.33
N GLU A 193 13.18 4.86 -11.37
CA GLU A 193 13.32 6.33 -11.33
C GLU A 193 12.82 7.00 -12.62
N GLY A 194 11.64 6.60 -13.09
CA GLY A 194 10.98 7.11 -14.27
C GLY A 194 9.46 6.97 -14.19
N ASP A 195 8.77 7.47 -15.20
CA ASP A 195 7.31 7.40 -15.31
C ASP A 195 6.86 6.52 -16.49
N PRO A 196 5.71 5.81 -16.36
CA PRO A 196 5.18 4.96 -17.41
C PRO A 196 4.71 5.78 -18.61
N VAL A 197 5.09 5.35 -19.83
CA VAL A 197 4.71 6.02 -21.09
C VAL A 197 3.71 5.19 -21.88
N ASP A 198 3.99 3.89 -22.06
CA ASP A 198 3.16 3.00 -22.87
C ASP A 198 3.08 1.64 -22.21
N SER A 199 1.89 1.03 -22.22
CA SER A 199 1.62 -0.24 -21.55
C SER A 199 0.82 -1.18 -22.45
N PHE A 200 1.22 -2.46 -22.43
CA PHE A 200 0.38 -3.58 -22.84
C PHE A 200 -0.04 -4.36 -21.60
N ALA A 201 -1.32 -4.74 -21.52
CA ALA A 201 -1.80 -5.62 -20.46
C ALA A 201 -2.81 -6.63 -21.00
N THR A 202 -2.81 -7.81 -20.41
CA THR A 202 -3.73 -8.91 -20.72
C THR A 202 -4.03 -9.71 -19.45
N GLY A 203 -5.05 -10.53 -19.50
CA GLY A 203 -5.46 -11.37 -18.37
C GLY A 203 -6.89 -11.85 -18.58
N ASP A 204 -7.38 -12.66 -17.65
CA ASP A 204 -8.78 -13.07 -17.65
C ASP A 204 -9.21 -13.55 -16.25
N ALA A 205 -10.51 -13.77 -16.11
CA ALA A 205 -11.15 -14.43 -14.97
C ALA A 205 -11.14 -15.95 -15.20
N TYR A 206 -10.00 -16.59 -15.03
CA TYR A 206 -9.79 -18.01 -15.35
C TYR A 206 -10.47 -18.96 -14.34
N VAL A 207 -10.54 -18.58 -13.09
CA VAL A 207 -11.07 -19.37 -11.97
C VAL A 207 -12.39 -18.78 -11.48
N CYS A 208 -12.41 -17.49 -11.21
CA CYS A 208 -13.58 -16.76 -10.73
C CYS A 208 -14.26 -16.01 -11.89
N THR A 209 -14.93 -16.73 -12.79
CA THR A 209 -15.48 -16.19 -14.04
C THR A 209 -16.45 -15.03 -13.86
N GLY A 210 -17.10 -14.91 -12.70
CA GLY A 210 -17.98 -13.79 -12.36
C GLY A 210 -17.29 -12.42 -12.29
N LEU A 211 -15.95 -12.37 -12.20
CA LEU A 211 -15.20 -11.11 -12.25
C LEU A 211 -15.25 -10.47 -13.64
N ALA A 212 -15.41 -11.27 -14.71
CA ALA A 212 -15.48 -10.77 -16.07
C ALA A 212 -16.67 -9.80 -16.29
N ASP A 213 -17.79 -9.99 -15.58
CA ASP A 213 -18.98 -9.12 -15.64
C ASP A 213 -18.69 -7.70 -15.12
N TYR A 214 -17.61 -7.55 -14.37
CA TYR A 214 -17.17 -6.28 -13.76
C TYR A 214 -15.90 -5.72 -14.42
N ASN A 215 -15.49 -6.26 -15.57
CA ASN A 215 -14.23 -5.91 -16.24
C ASN A 215 -13.00 -6.12 -15.34
N ASP A 216 -13.06 -7.09 -14.47
CA ASP A 216 -11.98 -7.51 -13.59
C ASP A 216 -11.51 -8.93 -13.96
N TYR A 217 -10.45 -9.40 -13.34
CA TYR A 217 -9.75 -10.64 -13.65
C TYR A 217 -9.17 -11.24 -12.37
N ASP A 218 -8.90 -12.54 -12.39
CA ASP A 218 -8.18 -13.21 -11.30
C ASP A 218 -6.67 -13.35 -11.58
N ASN A 219 -6.23 -13.14 -12.84
CA ASN A 219 -4.83 -12.96 -13.19
C ASN A 219 -4.68 -11.90 -14.30
N GLY A 220 -3.81 -10.92 -14.05
CA GLY A 220 -3.44 -9.87 -14.99
C GLY A 220 -1.93 -9.78 -15.17
N PHE A 221 -1.51 -9.49 -16.39
CA PHE A 221 -0.11 -9.40 -16.82
C PHE A 221 0.09 -8.10 -17.57
N SER A 222 1.18 -7.41 -17.33
CA SER A 222 1.50 -6.18 -18.04
C SER A 222 2.97 -6.04 -18.38
N LEU A 223 3.23 -5.31 -19.46
CA LEU A 223 4.55 -4.86 -19.87
C LEU A 223 4.47 -3.36 -20.16
N THR A 224 5.31 -2.58 -19.50
CA THR A 224 5.26 -1.11 -19.56
C THR A 224 6.62 -0.53 -19.90
N LYS A 225 6.64 0.37 -20.88
CA LYS A 225 7.81 1.19 -21.22
C LYS A 225 7.78 2.48 -20.39
N PHE A 226 8.95 2.88 -19.90
CA PHE A 226 9.17 4.11 -19.15
C PHE A 226 9.86 5.20 -20.00
N ASP A 227 9.70 6.45 -19.62
CA ASP A 227 10.24 7.64 -20.30
C ASP A 227 11.79 7.65 -20.34
N ASN A 228 12.43 7.01 -19.38
CA ASN A 228 13.90 6.85 -19.30
C ASN A 228 14.44 5.61 -20.02
N ASN A 229 13.64 4.98 -20.91
CA ASN A 229 13.93 3.77 -21.67
C ASN A 229 14.12 2.51 -20.81
N THR A 230 13.56 2.48 -19.60
CA THR A 230 13.48 1.26 -18.80
C THR A 230 12.14 0.56 -19.03
N THR A 231 11.99 -0.66 -18.50
CA THR A 231 10.79 -1.47 -18.69
C THR A 231 10.34 -2.08 -17.36
N ALA A 232 9.03 -2.16 -17.13
CA ALA A 232 8.45 -2.93 -16.03
C ALA A 232 7.57 -4.06 -16.56
N TYR A 233 7.71 -5.25 -15.97
CA TYR A 233 6.76 -6.35 -16.05
C TYR A 233 6.05 -6.47 -14.69
N ILE A 234 4.72 -6.48 -14.72
CA ILE A 234 3.92 -6.64 -13.50
C ILE A 234 2.88 -7.73 -13.74
N GLN A 235 2.86 -8.71 -12.84
CA GLN A 235 1.84 -9.74 -12.74
C GLN A 235 1.12 -9.61 -11.42
N VAL A 236 -0.20 -9.56 -11.47
CA VAL A 236 -1.07 -9.56 -10.29
C VAL A 236 -2.13 -10.65 -10.41
N GLY A 237 -2.47 -11.31 -9.31
CA GLY A 237 -3.49 -12.36 -9.37
C GLY A 237 -3.91 -12.92 -8.01
N ARG A 238 -4.93 -13.78 -8.05
CA ARG A 238 -5.51 -14.47 -6.88
C ARG A 238 -5.74 -15.96 -7.14
N THR A 239 -4.79 -16.62 -7.76
CA THR A 239 -4.89 -18.06 -8.06
C THR A 239 -3.74 -18.87 -7.48
N ALA A 240 -2.96 -18.29 -6.59
CA ALA A 240 -1.90 -19.01 -5.90
C ALA A 240 -2.44 -19.93 -4.79
N THR A 241 -1.65 -20.91 -4.39
CA THR A 241 -1.92 -21.74 -3.21
C THR A 241 -1.56 -21.04 -1.90
N CYS A 242 -0.56 -20.18 -1.93
CA CYS A 242 -0.15 -19.31 -0.83
C CYS A 242 0.22 -17.94 -1.38
N SER A 243 0.28 -16.92 -0.54
CA SER A 243 0.76 -15.60 -0.95
C SER A 243 2.13 -15.69 -1.56
N HIS A 244 2.30 -15.11 -2.76
CA HIS A 244 3.54 -15.10 -3.51
C HIS A 244 3.82 -13.68 -3.99
N VAL A 245 4.86 -13.05 -3.43
CA VAL A 245 5.27 -11.70 -3.82
C VAL A 245 6.75 -11.72 -4.14
N GLU A 246 7.10 -11.45 -5.39
CA GLU A 246 8.49 -11.44 -5.86
C GLU A 246 8.77 -10.15 -6.62
N SER A 247 9.98 -9.61 -6.44
CA SER A 247 10.50 -8.54 -7.28
C SER A 247 11.92 -8.84 -7.75
N GLU A 248 12.19 -8.57 -9.02
CA GLU A 248 13.52 -8.65 -9.61
C GLU A 248 13.86 -7.32 -10.28
N ILE A 249 15.02 -6.78 -9.94
CA ILE A 249 15.55 -5.54 -10.53
C ILE A 249 16.80 -5.90 -11.30
N VAL A 250 16.73 -5.84 -12.63
CA VAL A 250 17.86 -6.09 -13.51
C VAL A 250 18.55 -4.78 -13.82
N GLY A 251 19.84 -4.72 -13.62
CA GLY A 251 20.69 -3.58 -13.97
C GLY A 251 21.75 -3.98 -15.02
N THR A 252 22.49 -3.00 -15.48
CA THR A 252 23.54 -3.18 -16.50
C THR A 252 24.75 -3.96 -16.02
N LYS A 253 24.90 -4.17 -14.70
CA LYS A 253 26.06 -4.85 -14.10
C LYS A 253 25.67 -5.99 -13.14
N GLY A 254 24.38 -6.21 -12.91
CA GLY A 254 23.92 -7.25 -11.99
C GLY A 254 22.41 -7.24 -11.81
N THR A 255 21.93 -8.13 -10.96
CA THR A 255 20.51 -8.30 -10.67
C THR A 255 20.29 -8.42 -9.16
N LEU A 256 19.26 -7.77 -8.65
CA LEU A 256 18.75 -7.96 -7.29
C LEU A 256 17.41 -8.68 -7.36
N ARG A 257 17.19 -9.62 -6.45
CA ARG A 257 15.92 -10.32 -6.32
C ARG A 257 15.47 -10.31 -4.88
N VAL A 258 14.26 -9.84 -4.67
CA VAL A 258 13.54 -9.98 -3.40
C VAL A 258 12.61 -11.16 -3.55
N ASN A 259 12.86 -12.21 -2.79
CA ASN A 259 12.16 -13.49 -2.88
C ASN A 259 10.82 -13.48 -2.16
N SER A 260 10.12 -14.38 -2.58
CA SER A 260 8.79 -14.53 -2.94
C SER A 260 7.91 -15.33 -1.99
N VAL A 261 8.27 -16.50 -1.60
CA VAL A 261 7.48 -17.29 -0.66
C VAL A 261 8.10 -17.13 0.72
N PRO A 262 7.49 -16.28 1.58
CA PRO A 262 8.06 -16.05 2.89
C PRO A 262 7.93 -17.33 3.72
N ARG A 263 9.04 -17.84 4.21
CA ARG A 263 9.06 -18.99 5.11
C ARG A 263 8.43 -18.61 6.45
N LYS A 264 7.66 -19.52 7.02
CA LYS A 264 7.12 -19.39 8.38
C LYS A 264 8.24 -19.31 9.42
N ASN A 265 9.28 -20.13 9.23
CA ASN A 265 10.50 -20.20 10.06
C ASN A 265 11.62 -20.89 9.26
N TYR A 266 12.71 -21.24 9.90
CA TYR A 266 13.87 -21.93 9.29
C TYR A 266 13.76 -23.47 9.34
N LEU A 267 12.58 -24.05 9.59
CA LEU A 267 12.37 -25.49 9.60
C LEU A 267 12.14 -26.02 8.19
N SER A 268 12.96 -26.98 7.77
CA SER A 268 12.76 -27.76 6.55
C SER A 268 12.56 -29.23 6.93
N GLN A 269 11.49 -29.85 6.42
CA GLN A 269 11.23 -31.28 6.59
C GLN A 269 11.76 -32.03 5.37
N PHE A 270 12.72 -32.93 5.57
CA PHE A 270 13.27 -33.77 4.52
C PHE A 270 12.50 -35.11 4.47
N THR A 271 12.09 -35.50 3.27
CA THR A 271 11.39 -36.77 2.99
C THR A 271 12.07 -37.50 1.84
N GLU A 272 11.66 -38.71 1.53
CA GLU A 272 12.13 -39.47 0.37
C GLU A 272 11.85 -38.77 -0.99
N ASN A 273 10.87 -37.89 -1.02
CA ASN A 273 10.46 -37.13 -2.24
C ASN A 273 11.04 -35.71 -2.31
N GLY A 274 11.91 -35.31 -1.38
CA GLY A 274 12.52 -33.99 -1.32
C GLY A 274 12.35 -33.31 0.04
N PHE A 275 12.23 -31.99 0.04
CA PHE A 275 11.99 -31.24 1.28
C PHE A 275 10.78 -30.32 1.17
N VAL A 276 10.17 -30.02 2.31
CA VAL A 276 9.02 -29.13 2.47
C VAL A 276 9.37 -28.04 3.47
N GLU A 277 9.03 -26.80 3.13
CA GLU A 277 9.11 -25.64 4.00
C GLU A 277 7.71 -25.01 4.11
N GLU A 278 7.29 -24.68 5.33
CA GLU A 278 6.00 -24.00 5.53
C GLU A 278 6.10 -22.51 5.18
N CYS A 279 5.06 -22.01 4.50
CA CYS A 279 4.92 -20.58 4.21
C CYS A 279 4.39 -19.82 5.43
N GLN A 280 4.54 -18.49 5.43
CA GLN A 280 3.88 -17.59 6.38
C GLN A 280 2.36 -17.81 6.35
N GLU A 281 1.75 -17.78 7.52
CA GLU A 281 0.32 -18.11 7.69
C GLU A 281 -0.60 -16.98 7.24
N SER A 282 -0.10 -15.74 7.18
CA SER A 282 -0.93 -14.59 6.84
C SER A 282 -0.15 -13.43 6.24
N PHE A 283 -0.87 -12.53 5.59
CA PHE A 283 -0.37 -11.25 5.10
C PHE A 283 0.34 -10.44 6.21
N LEU A 284 -0.26 -10.33 7.39
CA LEU A 284 0.34 -9.58 8.51
C LEU A 284 1.62 -10.24 9.03
N ALA A 285 1.70 -11.57 9.01
CA ALA A 285 2.93 -12.28 9.40
C ALA A 285 4.09 -11.97 8.43
N ARG A 286 3.81 -11.84 7.13
CA ARG A 286 4.85 -11.49 6.13
C ARG A 286 5.27 -10.02 6.22
N TRP A 287 4.31 -9.11 6.39
CA TRP A 287 4.56 -7.68 6.22
C TRP A 287 4.61 -6.90 7.53
N GLY A 288 4.53 -7.58 8.69
CA GLY A 288 4.47 -6.91 10.00
C GLY A 288 5.63 -5.96 10.26
N GLU A 289 6.87 -6.36 9.87
CA GLU A 289 8.06 -5.51 10.00
C GLU A 289 7.97 -4.28 9.08
N ALA A 290 7.50 -4.44 7.86
CA ALA A 290 7.33 -3.34 6.91
C ALA A 290 6.31 -2.31 7.40
N PHE A 291 5.17 -2.77 7.93
CA PHE A 291 4.16 -1.91 8.53
C PHE A 291 4.64 -1.18 9.77
N GLN A 292 5.45 -1.84 10.60
CA GLN A 292 6.07 -1.16 11.75
C GLN A 292 7.06 -0.10 11.27
N ALA A 293 7.92 -0.44 10.31
CA ALA A 293 8.95 0.45 9.80
C ALA A 293 8.37 1.70 9.10
N GLU A 294 7.27 1.57 8.33
CA GLU A 294 6.65 2.74 7.71
C GLU A 294 6.02 3.70 8.73
N ILE A 295 5.43 3.18 9.80
CA ILE A 295 4.89 4.02 10.89
C ILE A 295 6.03 4.66 11.67
N ASP A 296 7.11 3.93 11.95
CA ASP A 296 8.30 4.48 12.61
C ASP A 296 8.94 5.59 11.77
N ASP A 297 9.02 5.41 10.45
CA ASP A 297 9.49 6.43 9.51
C ASP A 297 8.60 7.68 9.53
N PHE A 298 7.27 7.51 9.51
CA PHE A 298 6.34 8.63 9.58
C PHE A 298 6.46 9.40 10.90
N VAL A 299 6.54 8.70 12.03
CA VAL A 299 6.77 9.31 13.35
C VAL A 299 8.08 10.10 13.35
N ASP A 300 9.15 9.54 12.77
CA ASP A 300 10.44 10.22 12.68
C ASP A 300 10.39 11.45 11.77
N CYS A 301 9.71 11.38 10.61
CA CYS A 301 9.48 12.54 9.74
C CYS A 301 8.75 13.68 10.47
N VAL A 302 7.73 13.36 11.27
CA VAL A 302 6.99 14.35 12.06
C VAL A 302 7.90 14.98 13.12
N ARG A 303 8.72 14.19 13.80
CA ARG A 303 9.61 14.65 14.86
C ARG A 303 10.77 15.53 14.37
N THR A 304 11.36 15.16 13.24
CA THR A 304 12.59 15.77 12.74
C THR A 304 12.34 16.82 11.66
N GLY A 305 11.15 16.85 11.07
CA GLY A 305 10.82 17.69 9.92
C GLY A 305 11.46 17.24 8.60
N ARG A 306 12.04 16.02 8.55
CA ARG A 306 12.56 15.49 7.29
C ARG A 306 11.43 15.11 6.33
N LYS A 307 11.74 15.07 5.05
CA LYS A 307 10.77 14.64 4.03
C LYS A 307 10.52 13.14 4.15
N PRO A 308 9.25 12.68 3.97
CA PRO A 308 8.92 11.26 3.94
C PRO A 308 9.44 10.59 2.66
N GLU A 309 9.66 9.28 2.75
CA GLU A 309 10.06 8.44 1.60
C GLU A 309 8.91 8.25 0.59
N THR A 310 7.65 8.33 1.05
CA THR A 310 6.45 8.23 0.22
C THR A 310 5.62 9.48 0.36
N THR A 311 5.16 10.05 -0.75
CA THR A 311 4.47 11.34 -0.80
C THR A 311 3.06 11.21 -1.40
N ALA A 312 2.24 12.27 -1.30
CA ALA A 312 0.96 12.35 -2.00
C ALA A 312 1.14 12.21 -3.52
N HIS A 313 2.23 12.77 -4.07
CA HIS A 313 2.58 12.64 -5.48
C HIS A 313 2.85 11.19 -5.89
N ASP A 314 3.56 10.41 -5.05
CA ASP A 314 3.75 8.98 -5.29
C ASP A 314 2.41 8.24 -5.35
N GLY A 315 1.46 8.60 -4.47
CA GLY A 315 0.10 8.07 -4.47
C GLY A 315 -0.65 8.36 -5.76
N THR A 316 -0.60 9.61 -6.22
CA THR A 316 -1.22 10.06 -7.49
C THR A 316 -0.61 9.32 -8.68
N MET A 317 0.71 9.25 -8.76
CA MET A 317 1.40 8.62 -9.89
C MET A 317 1.24 7.09 -9.90
N SER A 318 1.21 6.44 -8.73
CA SER A 318 0.90 5.02 -8.64
C SER A 318 -0.52 4.73 -9.16
N LEU A 319 -1.53 5.54 -8.77
CA LEU A 319 -2.88 5.38 -9.30
C LEU A 319 -2.95 5.64 -10.81
N LYS A 320 -2.29 6.67 -11.34
CA LYS A 320 -2.21 6.93 -12.80
C LYS A 320 -1.66 5.69 -13.53
N PHE A 321 -0.61 5.09 -13.02
CA PHE A 321 -0.02 3.90 -13.62
C PHE A 321 -0.99 2.70 -13.53
N CYS A 322 -1.62 2.46 -12.39
CA CYS A 322 -2.62 1.40 -12.24
C CYS A 322 -3.76 1.52 -13.23
N LEU A 323 -4.30 2.73 -13.41
CA LEU A 323 -5.38 3.02 -14.37
C LEU A 323 -4.91 2.83 -15.82
N GLN A 324 -3.67 3.19 -16.14
CA GLN A 324 -3.07 2.92 -17.46
C GLN A 324 -3.01 1.42 -17.73
N LEU A 325 -2.59 0.59 -16.75
CA LEU A 325 -2.58 -0.87 -16.88
C LEU A 325 -3.98 -1.44 -17.06
N HIS A 326 -4.94 -0.97 -16.29
CA HIS A 326 -6.33 -1.41 -16.40
C HIS A 326 -6.93 -1.03 -17.75
N GLN A 327 -6.67 0.18 -18.25
CA GLN A 327 -7.11 0.60 -19.58
C GLN A 327 -6.48 -0.25 -20.69
N ALA A 328 -5.18 -0.53 -20.60
CA ALA A 328 -4.49 -1.42 -21.55
C ALA A 328 -5.07 -2.83 -21.58
N TYR A 329 -5.49 -3.36 -20.41
CA TYR A 329 -6.22 -4.63 -20.32
C TYR A 329 -7.58 -4.55 -21.03
N LEU A 330 -8.39 -3.50 -20.80
CA LEU A 330 -9.68 -3.31 -21.47
C LEU A 330 -9.53 -3.19 -22.98
N ASP A 331 -8.48 -2.54 -23.46
CA ASP A 331 -8.23 -2.38 -24.89
C ASP A 331 -7.74 -3.69 -25.55
N CYS A 332 -7.00 -4.51 -24.82
CA CYS A 332 -6.63 -5.86 -25.26
C CYS A 332 -7.85 -6.76 -25.40
N LYS A 333 -8.82 -6.65 -24.49
CA LYS A 333 -10.06 -7.48 -24.48
C LYS A 333 -11.01 -7.18 -25.64
N LYS A 334 -10.88 -6.03 -26.30
CA LYS A 334 -11.68 -5.63 -27.48
C LYS A 334 -11.14 -6.19 -28.80
N LYS A 335 -9.95 -6.74 -28.81
CA LYS A 335 -9.27 -7.33 -29.97
C LYS A 335 -9.53 -8.82 -30.08
#